data_9e347b237b1987a38e4f2ac1b284d2a4
#
_entry.id   9e347b237b1987a38e4f2ac1b284d2a4
#
_cell.length_a   1.000
_cell.length_b   1.000
_cell.length_c   1.000
_cell.angle_alpha   90.00
_cell.angle_beta   90.00
_cell.angle_gamma   90.00
#
_symmetry.space_group_name_H-M   'P 1'
#
loop_
_entity.id
_entity.type
_entity.pdbx_description
1 polymer ?
#
loop_
_entity_poly.entity_id
_entity_poly.type
_entity_poly.pdbx_seq_one_letter_code
_entity_poly.pdbx_strand_id
1 'polypeptide(L)'
;MPTNLKGGVKLRKALREFSPDLAKETIKELGGLLRPVTNKARGYMPAESPLSGWAVRPESKAKFPMYDPNIAKRGIRYKSSPSRANRRGWRALVSILNTSAAGAIYETAGRKNPGGNFSPRLGGERKGQGKLEGRSIFRAWNEDQGKTQGAVIRAIQTASVKFNNRKAKV
;
A
#
# COMPACT_ATOMS: atom_id res chain seq x y z
N MET A 1 11.59 5.07 -0.10
CA MET A 1 11.60 5.71 -1.43
C MET A 1 11.00 4.78 -2.46
N PRO A 2 10.12 5.24 -3.36
CA PRO A 2 9.61 4.37 -4.42
C PRO A 2 10.74 4.01 -5.38
N THR A 3 10.97 2.73 -5.57
CA THR A 3 11.97 2.25 -6.53
C THR A 3 11.45 2.44 -7.94
N ASN A 4 12.24 3.05 -8.79
CA ASN A 4 11.91 3.29 -10.17
C ASN A 4 12.26 2.06 -11.02
N LEU A 5 11.33 1.13 -11.17
CA LEU A 5 11.47 -0.01 -12.08
C LEU A 5 11.02 0.41 -13.49
N LYS A 6 11.96 0.85 -14.31
CA LYS A 6 11.68 1.23 -15.70
C LYS A 6 11.15 0.02 -16.48
N GLY A 7 10.09 0.21 -17.24
CA GLY A 7 9.53 -0.82 -18.11
C GLY A 7 8.55 -1.82 -17.47
N GLY A 8 8.43 -1.88 -16.15
CA GLY A 8 7.55 -2.86 -15.47
C GLY A 8 6.08 -2.79 -15.91
N VAL A 9 5.55 -1.60 -16.16
CA VAL A 9 4.17 -1.43 -16.65
C VAL A 9 4.04 -1.88 -18.11
N LYS A 10 5.04 -1.58 -18.95
CA LYS A 10 5.07 -2.04 -20.36
C LYS A 10 5.18 -3.56 -20.43
N LEU A 11 6.04 -4.18 -19.61
CA LEU A 11 6.16 -5.64 -19.51
C LEU A 11 4.81 -6.27 -19.13
N ARG A 12 4.11 -5.75 -18.14
CA ARG A 12 2.79 -6.29 -17.74
C ARG A 12 1.75 -6.19 -18.84
N LYS A 13 1.78 -5.13 -19.66
CA LYS A 13 0.91 -5.03 -20.84
C LYS A 13 1.26 -6.13 -21.86
N ALA A 14 2.53 -6.27 -22.20
CA ALA A 14 3.01 -7.30 -23.13
C ALA A 14 2.70 -8.72 -22.61
N LEU A 15 2.90 -9.00 -21.32
CA LEU A 15 2.53 -10.30 -20.73
C LEU A 15 1.05 -10.62 -20.89
N ARG A 16 0.15 -9.66 -20.72
CA ARG A 16 -1.29 -9.89 -20.89
C ARG A 16 -1.67 -10.17 -22.32
N GLU A 17 -1.00 -9.53 -23.26
CA GLU A 17 -1.26 -9.63 -24.69
C GLU A 17 -0.70 -10.92 -25.29
N PHE A 18 0.54 -11.26 -24.94
CA PHE A 18 1.30 -12.35 -25.59
C PHE A 18 1.51 -13.59 -24.71
N SER A 19 1.29 -13.52 -23.40
CA SER A 19 1.51 -14.63 -22.44
C SER A 19 0.58 -14.51 -21.23
N PRO A 20 -0.74 -14.69 -21.39
CA PRO A 20 -1.71 -14.47 -20.33
C PRO A 20 -1.49 -15.36 -19.09
N ASP A 21 -0.96 -16.57 -19.26
CA ASP A 21 -0.65 -17.48 -18.15
C ASP A 21 0.50 -16.94 -17.29
N LEU A 22 1.58 -16.50 -17.94
CA LEU A 22 2.70 -15.86 -17.25
C LEU A 22 2.27 -14.55 -16.58
N ALA A 23 1.32 -13.81 -17.19
CA ALA A 23 0.73 -12.64 -16.56
C ALA A 23 -0.02 -12.98 -15.26
N LYS A 24 -0.84 -14.05 -15.26
CA LYS A 24 -1.56 -14.53 -14.06
C LYS A 24 -0.59 -15.00 -12.98
N GLU A 25 0.42 -15.81 -13.35
CA GLU A 25 1.48 -16.27 -12.44
C GLU A 25 2.19 -15.09 -11.77
N THR A 26 2.63 -14.11 -12.55
CA THR A 26 3.32 -12.92 -12.03
C THR A 26 2.43 -12.11 -11.09
N ILE A 27 1.15 -11.94 -11.39
CA ILE A 27 0.20 -11.24 -10.52
C ILE A 27 0.02 -11.98 -9.19
N LYS A 28 -0.09 -13.31 -9.23
CA LYS A 28 -0.23 -14.16 -8.03
C LYS A 28 1.02 -14.06 -7.15
N GLU A 29 2.20 -14.14 -7.75
CA GLU A 29 3.48 -13.99 -7.07
C GLU A 29 3.61 -12.62 -6.39
N LEU A 30 3.36 -11.54 -7.12
CA LEU A 30 3.37 -10.17 -6.56
C LEU A 30 2.38 -10.02 -5.39
N GLY A 31 1.19 -10.62 -5.47
CA GLY A 31 0.23 -10.64 -4.38
C GLY A 31 0.76 -11.38 -3.15
N GLY A 32 1.42 -12.51 -3.34
CA GLY A 32 2.09 -13.27 -2.28
C GLY A 32 3.15 -12.47 -1.54
N LEU A 33 3.99 -11.73 -2.28
CA LEU A 33 5.05 -10.89 -1.73
C LEU A 33 4.53 -9.68 -0.94
N LEU A 34 3.38 -9.12 -1.33
CA LEU A 34 2.81 -7.95 -0.65
C LEU A 34 1.97 -8.31 0.58
N ARG A 35 1.49 -9.56 0.66
CA ARG A 35 0.60 -10.02 1.74
C ARG A 35 1.21 -9.88 3.15
N PRO A 36 2.47 -10.25 3.42
CA PRO A 36 3.07 -10.10 4.75
C PRO A 36 3.05 -8.66 5.25
N VAL A 37 3.49 -7.70 4.41
CA VAL A 37 3.49 -6.27 4.77
C VAL A 37 2.06 -5.76 4.96
N THR A 38 1.11 -6.20 4.11
CA THR A 38 -0.31 -5.85 4.26
C THR A 38 -0.89 -6.34 5.58
N ASN A 39 -0.59 -7.58 5.98
CA ASN A 39 -1.05 -8.15 7.24
C ASN A 39 -0.39 -7.46 8.44
N LYS A 40 0.90 -7.16 8.36
CA LYS A 40 1.62 -6.41 9.38
C LYS A 40 1.02 -5.01 9.56
N ALA A 41 0.71 -4.31 8.47
CA ALA A 41 0.04 -3.01 8.51
C ALA A 41 -1.35 -3.08 9.16
N ARG A 42 -2.11 -4.15 8.92
CA ARG A 42 -3.39 -4.40 9.60
C ARG A 42 -3.22 -4.58 11.10
N GLY A 43 -2.13 -5.23 11.54
CA GLY A 43 -1.79 -5.40 12.95
C GLY A 43 -1.53 -4.09 13.68
N TYR A 44 -1.10 -3.04 12.98
CA TYR A 44 -0.89 -1.71 13.55
C TYR A 44 -2.15 -0.84 13.62
N MET A 45 -3.28 -1.30 13.08
CA MET A 45 -4.54 -0.57 13.25
C MET A 45 -5.07 -0.78 14.66
N PRO A 46 -5.44 0.29 15.39
CA PRO A 46 -6.01 0.19 16.72
C PRO A 46 -7.22 -0.76 16.77
N ALA A 47 -7.31 -1.55 17.84
CA ALA A 47 -8.44 -2.44 18.07
C ALA A 47 -9.68 -1.67 18.53
N GLU A 48 -9.45 -0.51 19.17
CA GLU A 48 -10.46 0.41 19.66
C GLU A 48 -10.28 1.77 19.00
N SER A 49 -11.26 2.64 19.15
CA SER A 49 -11.13 4.01 18.67
C SER A 49 -9.94 4.70 19.33
N PRO A 50 -8.95 5.21 18.58
CA PRO A 50 -7.78 5.85 19.15
C PRO A 50 -8.08 7.17 19.85
N LEU A 51 -9.31 7.69 19.70
CA LEU A 51 -9.82 8.89 20.36
C LEU A 51 -11.27 8.66 20.77
N SER A 52 -11.63 9.03 21.99
CA SER A 52 -12.96 8.81 22.58
C SER A 52 -14.11 9.39 21.73
N GLY A 53 -13.88 10.53 21.08
CA GLY A 53 -14.87 11.17 20.21
C GLY A 53 -14.96 10.59 18.79
N TRP A 54 -14.14 9.58 18.45
CA TRP A 54 -14.07 9.01 17.10
C TRP A 54 -14.68 7.60 17.00
N ALA A 55 -15.31 7.12 18.05
CA ALA A 55 -15.99 5.84 18.06
C ALA A 55 -17.27 5.86 17.21
N VAL A 56 -17.66 4.69 16.71
CA VAL A 56 -18.98 4.51 16.07
C VAL A 56 -20.07 4.75 17.11
N ARG A 57 -21.01 5.62 16.76
CA ARG A 57 -22.21 5.88 17.57
C ARG A 57 -23.43 5.51 16.75
N PRO A 58 -24.33 4.64 17.23
CA PRO A 58 -25.50 4.18 16.46
C PRO A 58 -26.40 5.31 15.95
N GLU A 59 -26.49 6.39 16.73
CA GLU A 59 -27.38 7.54 16.44
C GLU A 59 -26.67 8.69 15.72
N SER A 60 -25.39 8.53 15.37
CA SER A 60 -24.62 9.63 14.80
C SER A 60 -24.94 9.82 13.32
N LYS A 61 -25.57 10.93 12.99
CA LYS A 61 -25.69 11.49 11.62
C LYS A 61 -24.44 12.26 11.19
N ALA A 62 -23.29 12.07 11.89
CA ALA A 62 -22.08 12.82 11.64
C ALA A 62 -21.55 12.58 10.22
N LYS A 63 -21.23 13.68 9.52
CA LYS A 63 -20.58 13.65 8.20
C LYS A 63 -19.14 13.15 8.26
N PHE A 64 -18.50 13.21 9.43
CA PHE A 64 -17.14 12.73 9.64
C PHE A 64 -17.12 11.21 9.79
N PRO A 65 -16.26 10.47 9.07
CA PRO A 65 -16.23 9.01 9.13
C PRO A 65 -15.80 8.53 10.52
N MET A 66 -16.68 7.81 11.21
CA MET A 66 -16.40 7.21 12.51
C MET A 66 -15.35 6.11 12.38
N TYR A 67 -14.60 5.86 13.45
CA TYR A 67 -13.61 4.80 13.49
C TYR A 67 -14.28 3.47 13.83
N ASP A 68 -14.26 2.56 12.87
CA ASP A 68 -14.57 1.13 13.06
C ASP A 68 -13.29 0.34 12.79
N PRO A 69 -12.76 -0.39 13.81
CA PRO A 69 -11.51 -1.14 13.67
C PRO A 69 -11.58 -2.22 12.60
N ASN A 70 -12.72 -2.88 12.44
CA ASN A 70 -12.91 -3.93 11.44
C ASN A 70 -12.89 -3.35 10.02
N ILE A 71 -13.60 -2.25 9.81
CA ILE A 71 -13.61 -1.55 8.51
C ILE A 71 -12.23 -0.98 8.22
N ALA A 72 -11.58 -0.37 9.21
CA ALA A 72 -10.24 0.20 9.05
C ALA A 72 -9.19 -0.86 8.70
N LYS A 73 -9.19 -2.01 9.38
CA LYS A 73 -8.31 -3.15 9.10
C LYS A 73 -8.58 -3.77 7.73
N ARG A 74 -9.84 -4.04 7.38
CA ARG A 74 -10.23 -4.59 6.06
C ARG A 74 -9.94 -3.62 4.92
N GLY A 75 -9.93 -2.33 5.20
CA GLY A 75 -9.56 -1.28 4.24
C GLY A 75 -8.12 -1.40 3.75
N ILE A 76 -7.20 -1.94 4.57
CA ILE A 76 -5.81 -2.14 4.17
C ILE A 76 -5.74 -3.32 3.19
N ARG A 77 -5.39 -3.02 1.94
CA ARG A 77 -5.33 -3.99 0.85
C ARG A 77 -4.10 -3.75 -0.01
N TYR A 78 -3.56 -4.81 -0.59
CA TYR A 78 -2.63 -4.67 -1.70
C TYR A 78 -3.39 -4.60 -3.02
N LYS A 79 -2.84 -3.85 -3.96
CA LYS A 79 -3.32 -3.76 -5.32
C LYS A 79 -2.20 -4.17 -6.27
N SER A 80 -2.40 -5.26 -6.98
CA SER A 80 -1.44 -5.79 -7.95
C SER A 80 -1.58 -5.18 -9.35
N SER A 81 -2.57 -4.31 -9.60
CA SER A 81 -2.69 -3.56 -10.84
C SER A 81 -1.95 -2.22 -10.76
N PRO A 82 -1.36 -1.74 -11.87
CA PRO A 82 -0.70 -0.45 -11.89
C PRO A 82 -1.63 0.70 -11.52
N SER A 83 -1.09 1.72 -10.86
CA SER A 83 -1.82 2.95 -10.57
C SER A 83 -2.10 3.76 -11.84
N ARG A 84 -3.01 4.73 -11.77
CA ARG A 84 -3.08 5.81 -12.75
C ARG A 84 -1.79 6.60 -12.74
N ALA A 85 -1.43 7.19 -13.87
CA ALA A 85 -0.28 8.10 -13.93
C ALA A 85 -0.52 9.32 -13.03
N ASN A 86 0.50 9.74 -12.29
CA ASN A 86 0.46 11.02 -11.61
C ASN A 86 0.79 12.16 -12.62
N ARG A 87 0.78 13.42 -12.16
CA ARG A 87 1.09 14.59 -13.00
C ARG A 87 2.45 14.52 -13.69
N ARG A 88 3.40 13.73 -13.14
CA ARG A 88 4.75 13.50 -13.71
C ARG A 88 4.82 12.25 -14.58
N GLY A 89 3.68 11.62 -14.92
CA GLY A 89 3.61 10.39 -15.70
C GLY A 89 4.01 9.11 -14.94
N TRP A 90 4.37 9.21 -13.67
CA TRP A 90 4.77 8.05 -12.87
C TRP A 90 3.58 7.17 -12.50
N ARG A 91 3.78 5.85 -12.52
CA ARG A 91 2.80 4.83 -12.13
C ARG A 91 3.42 3.84 -11.15
N ALA A 92 2.73 3.55 -10.08
CA ALA A 92 3.09 2.43 -9.21
C ALA A 92 2.73 1.12 -9.89
N LEU A 93 3.65 0.16 -9.92
CA LEU A 93 3.42 -1.18 -10.47
C LEU A 93 2.46 -1.97 -9.56
N VAL A 94 2.68 -1.87 -8.25
CA VAL A 94 1.87 -2.44 -7.18
C VAL A 94 1.75 -1.40 -6.05
N SER A 95 0.75 -1.53 -5.20
CA SER A 95 0.57 -0.63 -4.07
C SER A 95 -0.12 -1.33 -2.89
N ILE A 96 0.16 -0.84 -1.69
CA ILE A 96 -0.63 -1.11 -0.48
C ILE A 96 -1.35 0.20 -0.15
N LEU A 97 -2.63 0.12 0.13
CA LEU A 97 -3.48 1.28 0.37
C LEU A 97 -4.55 0.96 1.41
N ASN A 98 -5.10 1.98 2.04
CA ASN A 98 -6.30 1.85 2.86
C ASN A 98 -7.48 2.49 2.13
N THR A 99 -8.52 1.71 1.88
CA THR A 99 -9.75 2.15 1.19
C THR A 99 -10.81 2.67 2.15
N SER A 100 -10.63 2.49 3.47
CA SER A 100 -11.54 3.05 4.47
C SER A 100 -11.17 4.51 4.77
N ALA A 101 -12.17 5.37 4.85
CA ALA A 101 -11.93 6.79 5.16
C ALA A 101 -11.29 6.97 6.54
N ALA A 102 -11.80 6.29 7.57
CA ALA A 102 -11.24 6.35 8.91
C ALA A 102 -9.80 5.83 8.97
N GLY A 103 -9.51 4.72 8.29
CA GLY A 103 -8.15 4.18 8.21
C GLY A 103 -7.18 5.11 7.47
N ALA A 104 -7.62 5.77 6.40
CA ALA A 104 -6.81 6.76 5.69
C ALA A 104 -6.54 8.00 6.55
N ILE A 105 -7.53 8.47 7.31
CA ILE A 105 -7.36 9.57 8.26
C ILE A 105 -6.37 9.16 9.36
N TYR A 106 -6.54 7.97 9.96
CA TYR A 106 -5.60 7.47 10.97
C TYR A 106 -4.16 7.45 10.43
N GLU A 107 -3.96 6.96 9.21
CA GLU A 107 -2.64 6.86 8.58
C GLU A 107 -2.00 8.24 8.34
N THR A 108 -2.79 9.25 7.95
CA THR A 108 -2.26 10.50 7.39
C THR A 108 -2.51 11.74 8.23
N ALA A 109 -3.37 11.69 9.25
CA ALA A 109 -3.68 12.86 10.09
C ALA A 109 -2.42 13.44 10.74
N GLY A 110 -2.20 14.74 10.58
CA GLY A 110 -1.04 15.46 11.11
C GLY A 110 0.21 15.44 10.24
N ARG A 111 0.17 14.87 9.02
CA ARG A 111 1.33 14.89 8.10
C ARG A 111 1.78 16.31 7.76
N LYS A 112 0.83 17.21 7.51
CA LYS A 112 1.12 18.61 7.14
C LYS A 112 1.25 19.53 8.36
N ASN A 113 0.52 19.26 9.40
CA ASN A 113 0.51 20.06 10.64
C ASN A 113 0.65 19.13 11.86
N PRO A 114 1.88 18.81 12.27
CA PRO A 114 2.13 17.92 13.39
C PRO A 114 1.75 18.52 14.77
N GLY A 115 1.59 19.82 14.86
CA GLY A 115 1.26 20.54 16.10
C GLY A 115 -0.23 20.69 16.40
N GLY A 116 -1.13 20.20 15.54
CA GLY A 116 -2.58 20.26 15.79
C GLY A 116 -3.03 19.39 16.96
N ASN A 117 -4.04 19.82 17.70
CA ASN A 117 -4.55 19.17 18.93
C ASN A 117 -4.94 17.68 18.77
N PHE A 118 -5.26 17.27 17.56
CA PHE A 118 -5.71 15.92 17.23
C PHE A 118 -4.55 14.96 16.93
N SER A 119 -3.58 15.43 16.17
CA SER A 119 -2.51 14.64 15.60
C SER A 119 -1.54 14.02 16.64
N PRO A 120 -1.08 14.72 17.68
CA PRO A 120 -0.15 14.17 18.66
C PRO A 120 -0.71 12.98 19.43
N ARG A 121 -2.02 12.97 19.69
CA ARG A 121 -2.70 11.90 20.44
C ARG A 121 -2.81 10.59 19.69
N LEU A 122 -2.67 10.63 18.37
CA LEU A 122 -2.71 9.42 17.53
C LEU A 122 -1.37 8.67 17.47
N GLY A 123 -0.29 9.26 18.00
CA GLY A 123 1.05 8.68 17.87
C GLY A 123 1.51 8.59 16.41
N GLY A 124 2.44 7.70 16.15
CA GLY A 124 2.98 7.40 14.82
C GLY A 124 4.46 7.69 14.68
N GLU A 125 5.09 7.05 13.70
CA GLU A 125 6.51 7.22 13.42
C GLU A 125 6.78 8.54 12.70
N ARG A 126 7.82 9.23 13.14
CA ARG A 126 8.26 10.49 12.57
C ARG A 126 9.69 10.37 12.07
N LYS A 127 9.97 10.87 10.89
CA LYS A 127 11.33 10.99 10.34
C LYS A 127 11.77 12.42 10.22
N GLY A 128 13.07 12.63 10.47
CA GLY A 128 13.72 13.92 10.34
C GLY A 128 13.09 14.99 11.23
N GLN A 129 12.77 16.15 10.67
CA GLN A 129 12.21 17.31 11.39
C GLN A 129 10.76 17.09 11.91
N GLY A 130 10.42 15.90 12.37
CA GLY A 130 9.13 15.60 12.99
C GLY A 130 7.97 15.36 12.00
N LYS A 131 8.24 15.19 10.71
CA LYS A 131 7.20 14.87 9.74
C LYS A 131 6.70 13.45 9.92
N LEU A 132 5.39 13.31 10.14
CA LEU A 132 4.75 12.00 10.19
C LEU A 132 4.81 11.33 8.82
N GLU A 133 5.34 10.11 8.76
CA GLU A 133 5.30 9.28 7.55
C GLU A 133 3.98 8.51 7.44
N GLY A 134 3.55 7.90 8.52
CA GLY A 134 2.31 7.15 8.64
C GLY A 134 2.32 6.32 9.93
N ARG A 135 1.22 5.62 10.20
CA ARG A 135 1.03 4.89 11.46
C ARG A 135 0.88 3.39 11.30
N SER A 136 0.45 2.93 10.15
CA SER A 136 0.23 1.51 9.88
C SER A 136 0.95 1.03 8.63
N ILE A 137 0.59 1.49 7.45
CA ILE A 137 1.17 1.05 6.18
C ILE A 137 2.64 1.47 6.08
N PHE A 138 2.95 2.74 6.37
CA PHE A 138 4.33 3.23 6.30
C PHE A 138 5.21 2.60 7.37
N ARG A 139 4.68 2.39 8.58
CA ARG A 139 5.39 1.67 9.63
C ARG A 139 5.74 0.25 9.19
N ALA A 140 4.74 -0.53 8.73
CA ALA A 140 4.98 -1.89 8.23
C ALA A 140 5.99 -1.93 7.08
N TRP A 141 5.94 -0.94 6.18
CA TRP A 141 6.87 -0.81 5.07
C TRP A 141 8.30 -0.49 5.52
N ASN A 142 8.47 0.43 6.48
CA ASN A 142 9.79 0.78 7.02
C ASN A 142 10.43 -0.40 7.75
N GLU A 143 9.64 -1.14 8.53
CA GLU A 143 10.12 -2.33 9.24
C GLU A 143 10.44 -3.52 8.31
N ASP A 144 9.91 -3.54 7.09
CA ASP A 144 10.26 -4.51 6.05
C ASP A 144 11.69 -4.32 5.50
N GLN A 145 12.29 -3.15 5.72
CA GLN A 145 13.67 -2.83 5.33
C GLN A 145 14.00 -3.12 3.87
N GLY A 146 13.03 -2.97 2.98
CA GLY A 146 13.18 -3.17 1.54
C GLY A 146 13.16 -4.64 1.08
N LYS A 147 12.93 -5.61 1.96
CA LYS A 147 12.84 -7.04 1.61
C LYS A 147 11.77 -7.30 0.56
N THR A 148 10.55 -6.83 0.79
CA THR A 148 9.44 -6.95 -0.16
C THR A 148 9.74 -6.21 -1.46
N GLN A 149 10.36 -5.03 -1.41
CA GLN A 149 10.75 -4.26 -2.58
C GLN A 149 11.74 -5.04 -3.46
N GLY A 150 12.80 -5.58 -2.85
CA GLY A 150 13.79 -6.41 -3.54
C GLY A 150 13.17 -7.67 -4.15
N ALA A 151 12.25 -8.32 -3.44
CA ALA A 151 11.53 -9.50 -3.94
C ALA A 151 10.62 -9.16 -5.13
N VAL A 152 9.91 -8.04 -5.10
CA VAL A 152 9.09 -7.55 -6.23
C VAL A 152 9.95 -7.27 -7.46
N ILE A 153 11.12 -6.66 -7.30
CA ILE A 153 12.05 -6.42 -8.41
C ILE A 153 12.49 -7.73 -9.03
N ARG A 154 12.93 -8.70 -8.21
CA ARG A 154 13.36 -10.03 -8.68
C ARG A 154 12.22 -10.77 -9.40
N ALA A 155 11.00 -10.75 -8.87
CA ALA A 155 9.85 -11.39 -9.52
C ALA A 155 9.58 -10.80 -10.91
N ILE A 156 9.68 -9.48 -11.07
CA ILE A 156 9.52 -8.82 -12.38
C ILE A 156 10.66 -9.16 -13.33
N GLN A 157 11.89 -9.22 -12.86
CA GLN A 157 13.05 -9.63 -13.65
C GLN A 157 12.90 -11.09 -14.15
N THR A 158 12.52 -12.00 -13.24
CA THR A 158 12.23 -13.39 -13.59
C THR A 158 11.13 -13.52 -14.64
N ALA A 159 10.04 -12.78 -14.48
CA ALA A 159 8.96 -12.74 -15.46
C ALA A 159 9.44 -12.20 -16.82
N SER A 160 10.32 -11.21 -16.83
CA SER A 160 10.93 -10.69 -18.07
C SER A 160 11.77 -11.72 -18.79
N VAL A 161 12.63 -12.44 -18.06
CA VAL A 161 13.47 -13.52 -18.64
C VAL A 161 12.59 -14.65 -19.20
N LYS A 162 11.62 -15.13 -18.44
CA LYS A 162 10.66 -16.15 -18.90
C LYS A 162 9.93 -15.72 -20.18
N PHE A 163 9.51 -14.46 -20.26
CA PHE A 163 8.83 -13.92 -21.42
C PHE A 163 9.73 -13.88 -22.66
N ASN A 164 10.96 -13.39 -22.51
CA ASN A 164 11.93 -13.32 -23.62
C ASN A 164 12.30 -14.73 -24.12
N ASN A 165 12.51 -15.69 -23.21
CA ASN A 165 12.82 -17.07 -23.58
C ASN A 165 11.65 -17.77 -24.33
N ARG A 166 10.39 -17.40 -24.04
CA ARG A 166 9.24 -17.91 -24.79
C ARG A 166 9.17 -17.32 -26.20
N LYS A 167 9.48 -16.01 -26.36
CA LYS A 167 9.54 -15.38 -27.69
C LYS A 167 10.63 -15.91 -28.57
N ALA A 168 11.77 -16.30 -27.99
CA ALA A 168 12.89 -16.86 -28.76
C ALA A 168 12.63 -18.29 -29.29
N LYS A 169 11.56 -18.94 -28.84
CA LYS A 169 11.17 -20.32 -29.25
C LYS A 169 10.02 -20.34 -30.28
N VAL A 170 9.51 -19.19 -30.66
CA VAL A 170 8.48 -18.98 -31.70
C VAL A 170 9.12 -18.32 -32.91
#